data_c4fb8808cdc3cd322262e6ee7b3ec1cc
#
_entry.id   c4fb8808cdc3cd322262e6ee7b3ec1cc
#
_cell.length_a   1.000
_cell.length_b   1.000
_cell.length_c   1.000
_cell.angle_alpha   90.00
_cell.angle_beta   90.00
_cell.angle_gamma   90.00
#
_symmetry.space_group_name_H-M   'P 1'
#
loop_
_entity.id
_entity.type
_entity.pdbx_description
1 polymer ?
#
loop_
_entity_poly.entity_id
_entity_poly.type
_entity_poly.pdbx_seq_one_letter_code
_entity_poly.pdbx_strand_id
1 'polypeptide(L)'
;METTDLERNLKEVLLAQREGERIVIALASSYGLRPHDFTIAWDGGSFEALRDEHELMMIRKDGSQAAARIDRYTLLHKDAWTYFRHLQAVFVQLNRREIWR
;
A
#
# COMPACT_ATOMS: atom_id res chain seq x y z
N MET A 1 -5.49 35.05 5.02
CA MET A 1 -6.19 33.97 4.38
C MET A 1 -5.73 32.62 4.90
N GLU A 2 -6.60 31.88 5.40
CA GLU A 2 -6.21 30.58 5.93
C GLU A 2 -6.14 29.53 4.84
N THR A 3 -5.30 28.56 5.08
CA THR A 3 -5.24 27.38 4.26
C THR A 3 -6.59 26.68 4.33
N THR A 4 -7.10 26.27 3.19
CA THR A 4 -8.35 25.57 3.19
C THR A 4 -8.20 24.22 3.86
N ASP A 5 -9.29 23.71 4.40
CA ASP A 5 -9.28 22.38 4.98
C ASP A 5 -8.91 21.33 3.95
N LEU A 6 -9.28 21.58 2.70
CA LEU A 6 -8.97 20.66 1.61
C LEU A 6 -7.46 20.54 1.42
N GLU A 7 -6.75 21.67 1.42
CA GLU A 7 -5.30 21.63 1.24
C GLU A 7 -4.62 20.91 2.38
N ARG A 8 -5.08 21.14 3.60
CA ARG A 8 -4.53 20.48 4.77
C ARG A 8 -4.77 18.97 4.69
N ASN A 9 -5.98 18.59 4.30
CA ASN A 9 -6.32 17.18 4.18
C ASN A 9 -5.50 16.50 3.09
N LEU A 10 -5.25 17.19 2.00
CA LEU A 10 -4.42 16.63 0.93
C LEU A 10 -3.00 16.35 1.41
N LYS A 11 -2.42 17.28 2.17
CA LYS A 11 -1.09 17.06 2.71
C LYS A 11 -1.05 15.87 3.64
N GLU A 12 -2.06 15.77 4.51
CA GLU A 12 -2.13 14.64 5.45
C GLU A 12 -2.25 13.32 4.73
N VAL A 13 -3.08 13.29 3.68
CA VAL A 13 -3.28 12.06 2.93
C VAL A 13 -2.02 11.66 2.19
N LEU A 14 -1.32 12.62 1.60
CA LEU A 14 -0.09 12.32 0.87
C LEU A 14 1.01 11.83 1.80
N LEU A 15 1.11 12.42 2.98
CA LEU A 15 2.07 11.94 3.98
C LEU A 15 1.69 10.55 4.47
N ALA A 16 0.40 10.31 4.67
CA ALA A 16 -0.08 9.01 5.11
C ALA A 16 0.21 7.94 4.07
N GLN A 17 0.09 8.29 2.80
CA GLN A 17 0.37 7.35 1.72
C GLN A 17 1.85 6.93 1.74
N ARG A 18 2.74 7.87 1.96
CA ARG A 18 4.17 7.55 2.05
C ARG A 18 4.48 6.68 3.26
N GLU A 19 3.88 7.03 4.40
CA GLU A 19 4.06 6.23 5.60
C GLU A 19 3.49 4.83 5.41
N GLY A 20 2.34 4.76 4.74
CA GLY A 20 1.73 3.47 4.45
C GLY A 20 2.62 2.59 3.59
N GLU A 21 3.29 3.17 2.62
CA GLU A 21 4.23 2.39 1.80
C GLU A 21 5.36 1.82 2.63
N ARG A 22 5.87 2.59 3.59
CA ARG A 22 6.90 2.08 4.48
C ARG A 22 6.40 0.92 5.31
N ILE A 23 5.17 1.03 5.80
CA ILE A 23 4.56 -0.06 6.57
C ILE A 23 4.42 -1.31 5.69
N VAL A 24 3.95 -1.13 4.47
CA VAL A 24 3.79 -2.25 3.54
C VAL A 24 5.12 -2.93 3.26
N ILE A 25 6.16 -2.13 3.02
CA ILE A 25 7.48 -2.69 2.74
C ILE A 25 7.99 -3.48 3.95
N ALA A 26 7.80 -2.94 5.14
CA ALA A 26 8.24 -3.63 6.35
C ALA A 26 7.48 -4.93 6.56
N LEU A 27 6.18 -4.92 6.31
CA LEU A 27 5.36 -6.14 6.45
C LEU A 27 5.73 -7.17 5.40
N ALA A 28 5.96 -6.73 4.17
CA ALA A 28 6.34 -7.64 3.09
C ALA A 28 7.67 -8.33 3.38
N SER A 29 8.55 -7.63 4.06
CA SER A 29 9.84 -8.16 4.43
C SER A 29 9.71 -9.41 5.30
N SER A 30 8.73 -9.44 6.19
CA SER A 30 8.52 -10.59 7.04
C SER A 30 7.99 -11.81 6.26
N TYR A 31 7.59 -11.61 5.01
CA TYR A 31 7.20 -12.69 4.11
C TYR A 31 8.28 -13.01 3.08
N GLY A 32 9.48 -12.47 3.27
CA GLY A 32 10.58 -12.72 2.34
C GLY A 32 10.55 -11.87 1.09
N LEU A 33 9.68 -10.86 1.02
CA LEU A 33 9.59 -9.98 -0.13
C LEU A 33 10.42 -8.73 0.14
N ARG A 34 11.58 -8.63 -0.50
CA ARG A 34 12.48 -7.51 -0.26
C ARG A 34 12.08 -6.29 -1.08
N PRO A 35 12.47 -5.08 -0.63
CA PRO A 35 12.01 -3.85 -1.30
C PRO A 35 12.29 -3.80 -2.80
N HIS A 36 13.42 -4.33 -3.25
CA HIS A 36 13.75 -4.28 -4.67
C HIS A 36 13.23 -5.47 -5.45
N ASP A 37 12.45 -6.35 -4.80
CA ASP A 37 11.82 -7.47 -5.51
C ASP A 37 10.47 -7.10 -6.11
N PHE A 38 9.92 -5.96 -5.71
CA PHE A 38 8.60 -5.54 -6.17
C PHE A 38 8.49 -4.03 -6.21
N THR A 39 7.44 -3.56 -6.88
CA THR A 39 7.06 -2.15 -6.84
C THR A 39 5.64 -2.04 -6.34
N ILE A 40 5.31 -0.88 -5.80
CA ILE A 40 3.97 -0.57 -5.30
C ILE A 40 3.34 0.45 -6.24
N ALA A 41 2.13 0.17 -6.69
CA ALA A 41 1.37 1.11 -7.50
C ALA A 41 0.04 1.38 -6.82
N TRP A 42 -0.38 2.64 -6.83
CA TRP A 42 -1.62 3.06 -6.23
C TRP A 42 -2.60 3.48 -7.32
N ASP A 43 -3.86 3.05 -7.14
CA ASP A 43 -4.99 3.56 -7.94
C ASP A 43 -4.75 3.48 -9.45
N GLY A 44 -4.22 2.34 -9.88
CA GLY A 44 -4.01 2.12 -11.29
C GLY A 44 -2.78 2.79 -11.88
N GLY A 45 -1.94 3.38 -11.03
CA GLY A 45 -0.70 3.98 -11.48
C GLY A 45 -0.39 5.34 -10.87
N SER A 46 -1.42 6.02 -10.36
CA SER A 46 -1.24 7.36 -9.83
C SER A 46 -2.16 7.53 -8.61
N PHE A 47 -1.56 7.80 -7.46
CA PHE A 47 -2.31 7.94 -6.23
C PHE A 47 -3.31 9.10 -6.31
N GLU A 48 -4.58 8.81 -6.08
CA GLU A 48 -5.65 9.81 -6.15
C GLU A 48 -6.10 10.14 -4.73
N ALA A 49 -5.55 11.21 -4.20
CA ALA A 49 -5.67 11.54 -2.80
C ALA A 49 -7.10 11.76 -2.30
N LEU A 50 -8.01 12.14 -3.18
CA LEU A 50 -9.37 12.47 -2.77
C LEU A 50 -10.32 11.28 -2.73
N ARG A 51 -9.87 10.11 -3.13
CA ARG A 51 -10.71 8.92 -3.10
C ARG A 51 -10.90 8.41 -1.69
N ASP A 52 -12.04 7.77 -1.47
CA ASP A 52 -12.33 7.15 -0.16
C ASP A 52 -11.68 5.77 -0.03
N GLU A 53 -11.50 5.10 -1.15
CA GLU A 53 -10.84 3.80 -1.19
C GLU A 53 -9.74 3.85 -2.22
N HIS A 54 -8.62 3.20 -1.88
CA HIS A 54 -7.48 3.14 -2.78
C HIS A 54 -7.15 1.71 -3.10
N GLU A 55 -6.68 1.48 -4.31
CA GLU A 55 -6.13 0.19 -4.67
C GLU A 55 -4.62 0.23 -4.47
N LEU A 56 -4.10 -0.70 -3.70
CA LEU A 56 -2.67 -0.85 -3.55
C LEU A 56 -2.26 -2.14 -4.24
N MET A 57 -1.45 -2.02 -5.28
CA MET A 57 -1.01 -3.16 -6.06
C MET A 57 0.47 -3.39 -5.84
N MET A 58 0.86 -4.63 -5.61
CA MET A 58 2.26 -5.02 -5.52
C MET A 58 2.60 -5.83 -6.75
N ILE A 59 3.66 -5.41 -7.44
CA ILE A 59 4.07 -6.02 -8.71
C ILE A 59 5.49 -6.52 -8.56
N ARG A 60 5.69 -7.82 -8.72
CA ARG A 60 7.01 -8.40 -8.66
C ARG A 60 7.73 -8.25 -9.98
N LYS A 61 9.04 -8.41 -9.94
CA LYS A 61 9.86 -8.30 -11.15
C LYS A 61 9.50 -9.32 -12.21
N ASP A 62 8.99 -10.47 -11.80
CA ASP A 62 8.59 -11.50 -12.77
C ASP A 62 7.22 -11.22 -13.38
N GLY A 63 6.61 -10.10 -13.06
CA GLY A 63 5.31 -9.72 -13.61
C GLY A 63 4.12 -10.15 -12.79
N SER A 64 4.33 -11.00 -11.77
CA SER A 64 3.20 -11.40 -10.93
C SER A 64 2.75 -10.22 -10.08
N GLN A 65 1.45 -10.13 -9.85
CA GLN A 65 0.91 -8.99 -9.14
C GLN A 65 -0.30 -9.40 -8.33
N ALA A 66 -0.55 -8.65 -7.28
CA ALA A 66 -1.72 -8.82 -6.44
C ALA A 66 -2.08 -7.47 -5.85
N ALA A 67 -3.35 -7.27 -5.58
CA ALA A 67 -3.83 -5.97 -5.12
C ALA A 67 -4.75 -6.13 -3.93
N ALA A 68 -4.82 -5.08 -3.12
CA ALA A 68 -5.74 -5.00 -2.01
C ALA A 68 -6.34 -3.60 -2.00
N ARG A 69 -7.47 -3.47 -1.32
CA ARG A 69 -8.11 -2.17 -1.15
C ARG A 69 -7.79 -1.64 0.23
N ILE A 70 -7.40 -0.37 0.25
CA ILE A 70 -7.06 0.33 1.49
C ILE A 70 -8.01 1.50 1.59
N ASP A 71 -8.86 1.50 2.60
CA ASP A 71 -9.78 2.61 2.76
C ASP A 71 -9.09 3.80 3.41
N ARG A 72 -9.75 4.94 3.37
CA ARG A 72 -9.17 6.18 3.88
C ARG A 72 -8.83 6.07 5.37
N TYR A 73 -9.68 5.39 6.13
CA TYR A 73 -9.45 5.22 7.55
C TYR A 73 -8.12 4.48 7.80
N THR A 74 -7.93 3.36 7.14
CA THR A 74 -6.69 2.59 7.26
C THR A 74 -5.48 3.42 6.87
N LEU A 75 -5.62 4.14 5.76
CA LEU A 75 -4.53 4.97 5.27
C LEU A 75 -4.11 6.02 6.29
N LEU A 76 -5.09 6.73 6.86
CA LEU A 76 -4.79 7.84 7.76
C LEU A 76 -4.32 7.37 9.13
N HIS A 77 -4.75 6.21 9.58
CA HIS A 77 -4.33 5.70 10.89
C HIS A 77 -2.91 5.18 10.89
N LYS A 78 -2.42 4.75 9.75
CA LYS A 78 -1.03 4.30 9.60
C LYS A 78 -0.68 3.21 10.60
N ASP A 79 -1.61 2.30 10.83
CA ASP A 79 -1.46 1.23 11.79
C ASP A 79 -1.04 -0.05 11.10
N ALA A 80 0.12 -0.57 11.47
CA ALA A 80 0.68 -1.75 10.82
C ALA A 80 -0.26 -2.95 10.89
N TRP A 81 -0.96 -3.13 12.01
CA TRP A 81 -1.87 -4.25 12.16
C TRP A 81 -3.03 -4.17 11.17
N THR A 82 -3.59 -2.98 10.99
CA THR A 82 -4.69 -2.79 10.06
C THR A 82 -4.23 -3.02 8.62
N TYR A 83 -3.04 -2.50 8.28
CA TYR A 83 -2.46 -2.77 6.97
C TYR A 83 -2.24 -4.27 6.76
N PHE A 84 -1.72 -4.93 7.77
CA PHE A 84 -1.46 -6.36 7.67
C PHE A 84 -2.74 -7.14 7.36
N ARG A 85 -3.83 -6.80 8.05
CA ARG A 85 -5.10 -7.49 7.82
C ARG A 85 -5.58 -7.34 6.38
N HIS A 86 -5.39 -6.17 5.80
CA HIS A 86 -5.80 -5.95 4.41
C HIS A 86 -4.88 -6.61 3.41
N LEU A 87 -3.59 -6.75 3.75
CA LEU A 87 -2.59 -7.17 2.78
C LEU A 87 -2.12 -8.61 2.96
N GLN A 88 -2.56 -9.28 3.99
CA GLN A 88 -2.09 -10.63 4.27
C GLN A 88 -2.25 -11.56 3.07
N ALA A 89 -3.42 -11.51 2.43
CA ALA A 89 -3.68 -12.36 1.28
C ALA A 89 -2.76 -12.02 0.11
N VAL A 90 -2.44 -10.74 -0.05
CA VAL A 90 -1.52 -10.30 -1.10
C VAL A 90 -0.13 -10.88 -0.87
N PHE A 91 0.37 -10.76 0.34
CA PHE A 91 1.70 -11.30 0.66
C PHE A 91 1.77 -12.81 0.45
N VAL A 92 0.75 -13.51 0.92
CA VAL A 92 0.70 -14.95 0.77
C VAL A 92 0.67 -15.33 -0.71
N GLN A 93 -0.15 -14.65 -1.47
CA GLN A 93 -0.28 -14.96 -2.90
C GLN A 93 1.04 -14.74 -3.64
N LEU A 94 1.72 -13.63 -3.37
CA LEU A 94 2.97 -13.34 -4.05
C LEU A 94 4.08 -14.30 -3.62
N ASN A 95 4.10 -14.66 -2.34
CA ASN A 95 5.12 -15.56 -1.83
C ASN A 95 4.93 -16.99 -2.34
N ARG A 96 3.69 -17.41 -2.54
CA ARG A 96 3.40 -18.76 -3.01
C ARG A 96 4.05 -19.07 -4.35
N ARG A 97 4.13 -18.06 -5.20
CA ARG A 97 4.71 -18.29 -6.52
C ARG A 97 6.16 -18.71 -6.45
N GLU A 98 6.85 -18.28 -5.41
CA GLU A 98 8.23 -18.69 -5.20
C GLU A 98 8.33 -20.09 -4.63
N ILE A 99 7.40 -20.42 -3.77
CA ILE A 99 7.40 -21.72 -3.11
C ILE A 99 7.19 -22.83 -4.12
N TRP A 100 6.45 -22.57 -5.16
CA TRP A 100 6.06 -23.59 -6.14
C TRP A 100 7.02 -23.76 -7.29
N ARG A 101 8.21 -23.30 -7.18
CA ARG A 101 9.19 -23.47 -8.24
C ARG A 101 10.03 -24.69 -8.15
#